data_6542047fea2e6a54a54db8d9bae4e8fb
#
_entry.id   6542047fea2e6a54a54db8d9bae4e8fb
#
_cell.length_a   1.000
_cell.length_b   1.000
_cell.length_c   1.000
_cell.angle_alpha   90.00
_cell.angle_beta   90.00
_cell.angle_gamma   90.00
#
_symmetry.space_group_name_H-M   'P 1'
#
loop_
_entity.id
_entity.type
_entity.pdbx_description
1 polymer ?
#
loop_
_entity_poly.entity_id
_entity_poly.type
_entity_poly.pdbx_seq_one_letter_code
_entity_poly.pdbx_strand_id
1 'polypeptide(L)'
;MIRTLILVLVGLAMASGAAAADEWTIDPPAITLANIPTEVTVSGPREGFPVVLLSPTARDTIATPEQATVSIRLEGGQTLDLVDLDGRHLATVQPRVLPGWVAVLPPLLAIVLALVTRQVLVSLVLGGWFGCFMLEGWQPLAALLRLGDRFLVEALASPDHASIVLFTTILGGMVGVMARGGLTEGVVQALVRRVGGRRGGQLSTSAMGTVIFFDDYANTLLVGTTMRPLTDRLRISREKLSYLVDSTAAPVATLAVISTWVGFEVGLIQDALATLGRDEAAYTFFLRSLPYGFYPWLTLVCVYTLATSGRDFGPMLQAERRCVATGEVLRPGARPASESLTSQAGDAEDSPAPMHPVLGLLPVITVIVTTALGLFMDGRASAMASGVADPGLREILSQANSFAVLMWAAIMGTVVALTLVVAMRRLDLRNAVDGFVDGCRAMLIAVTILLLAWSLSAVCEELHTAGYLVEICRGALSARLLPAVTFVLAAAVSFATGTSWGTMAILMPLVFPLGAILPEVEGLAAGTAAGIHLAATSAVLAGAVFGDHCSPISDTTIMSSLASGSDHIDHVRTQLPYALTVGGLALAVGYLPVGWGLSPWLSLMVGAVLVVGVVLLVGRRVEEPS
;
A
#
# COMPACT_ATOMS: atom_id res chain seq x y z
N MET A 1 -39.02 16.54 31.44
CA MET A 1 -38.52 15.17 31.75
C MET A 1 -37.28 14.77 30.92
N ILE A 2 -37.28 14.90 29.61
CA ILE A 2 -36.10 14.51 28.79
C ILE A 2 -34.86 15.39 29.01
N ARG A 3 -35.03 16.72 29.20
CA ARG A 3 -33.91 17.65 29.51
C ARG A 3 -33.28 17.38 30.90
N THR A 4 -34.06 16.94 31.86
CA THR A 4 -33.56 16.61 33.21
C THR A 4 -32.83 15.27 33.21
N LEU A 5 -33.24 14.32 32.36
CA LEU A 5 -32.56 13.03 32.20
C LEU A 5 -31.20 13.18 31.50
N ILE A 6 -31.11 14.07 30.50
CA ILE A 6 -29.85 14.37 29.81
C ILE A 6 -28.86 15.07 30.74
N LEU A 7 -29.31 16.00 31.57
CA LEU A 7 -28.46 16.68 32.55
C LEU A 7 -27.97 15.74 33.66
N VAL A 8 -28.77 14.76 34.06
CA VAL A 8 -28.36 13.72 35.03
C VAL A 8 -27.37 12.74 34.40
N LEU A 9 -27.56 12.35 33.13
CA LEU A 9 -26.61 11.47 32.42
C LEU A 9 -25.29 12.19 32.11
N VAL A 10 -25.30 13.45 31.74
CA VAL A 10 -24.09 14.27 31.55
C VAL A 10 -23.40 14.57 32.88
N GLY A 11 -24.15 14.77 33.97
CA GLY A 11 -23.61 14.92 35.31
C GLY A 11 -22.98 13.65 35.88
N LEU A 12 -23.54 12.48 35.54
CA LEU A 12 -22.96 11.18 35.90
C LEU A 12 -21.71 10.83 35.05
N ALA A 13 -21.67 11.22 33.78
CA ALA A 13 -20.49 11.05 32.93
C ALA A 13 -19.34 12.00 33.32
N MET A 14 -19.64 13.20 33.85
CA MET A 14 -18.59 14.09 34.36
C MET A 14 -18.14 13.76 35.79
N ALA A 15 -18.92 13.03 36.56
CA ALA A 15 -18.52 12.56 37.89
C ALA A 15 -17.63 11.33 37.91
N SER A 16 -17.54 10.56 36.81
CA SER A 16 -16.67 9.41 36.70
C SER A 16 -15.22 9.73 36.27
N GLY A 17 -14.93 11.00 35.94
CA GLY A 17 -13.57 11.43 35.52
C GLY A 17 -12.72 12.10 36.62
N ALA A 18 -13.22 12.25 37.86
CA ALA A 18 -12.53 13.02 38.90
C ALA A 18 -12.27 12.29 40.23
N ALA A 19 -12.41 10.96 40.28
CA ALA A 19 -12.30 10.18 41.52
C ALA A 19 -11.26 9.06 41.49
N ALA A 20 -10.11 9.23 40.80
CA ALA A 20 -9.04 8.23 40.74
C ALA A 20 -7.64 8.80 41.06
N ALA A 21 -7.54 9.85 41.87
CA ALA A 21 -6.25 10.50 42.16
C ALA A 21 -5.59 10.04 43.49
N ASP A 22 -6.25 9.20 44.28
CA ASP A 22 -5.76 8.84 45.63
C ASP A 22 -5.34 7.38 45.82
N GLU A 23 -5.51 6.48 44.82
CA GLU A 23 -5.09 5.10 44.89
C GLU A 23 -3.92 4.80 43.94
N TRP A 24 -2.98 4.00 44.37
CA TRP A 24 -1.89 3.51 43.54
C TRP A 24 -2.39 2.44 42.59
N THR A 25 -2.10 2.61 41.31
CA THR A 25 -2.43 1.63 40.27
C THR A 25 -1.18 1.23 39.49
N ILE A 26 -1.15 -0.03 39.08
CA ILE A 26 -0.18 -0.59 38.15
C ILE A 26 -1.00 -0.97 36.93
N ASP A 27 -0.74 -0.33 35.81
CA ASP A 27 -1.42 -0.58 34.53
C ASP A 27 -0.48 -1.33 33.56
N PRO A 28 -0.46 -2.67 33.59
CA PRO A 28 0.18 -3.45 32.54
C PRO A 28 -0.70 -3.46 31.28
N PRO A 29 -0.14 -3.68 30.09
CA PRO A 29 -0.92 -3.97 28.91
C PRO A 29 -1.90 -5.13 29.13
N ALA A 30 -3.00 -5.17 28.35
CA ALA A 30 -4.03 -6.21 28.42
C ALA A 30 -3.43 -7.63 28.30
N ILE A 31 -2.36 -7.76 27.54
CA ILE A 31 -1.54 -8.97 27.40
C ILE A 31 -0.07 -8.59 27.50
N THR A 32 0.70 -9.37 28.22
CA THR A 32 2.16 -9.30 28.29
C THR A 32 2.73 -10.57 27.66
N LEU A 33 3.80 -10.45 26.89
CA LEU A 33 4.46 -11.60 26.29
C LEU A 33 5.60 -12.09 27.19
N ALA A 34 5.69 -13.42 27.36
CA ALA A 34 6.73 -14.04 28.17
C ALA A 34 8.13 -13.66 27.66
N ASN A 35 8.98 -13.16 28.57
CA ASN A 35 10.38 -12.77 28.31
C ASN A 35 10.57 -11.62 27.30
N ILE A 36 9.49 -10.92 26.88
CA ILE A 36 9.57 -9.75 26.02
C ILE A 36 9.53 -8.49 26.90
N PRO A 37 10.39 -7.47 26.63
CA PRO A 37 10.32 -6.20 27.33
C PRO A 37 8.96 -5.58 27.15
N THR A 38 8.27 -5.26 28.22
CA THR A 38 6.93 -4.68 28.22
C THR A 38 6.93 -3.44 29.11
N GLU A 39 6.38 -2.37 28.62
CA GLU A 39 6.20 -1.14 29.38
C GLU A 39 5.01 -1.26 30.31
N VAL A 40 5.21 -0.95 31.57
CA VAL A 40 4.18 -0.93 32.62
C VAL A 40 4.11 0.47 33.18
N THR A 41 2.92 1.04 33.20
CA THR A 41 2.69 2.37 33.75
C THR A 41 2.24 2.27 35.20
N VAL A 42 2.85 3.09 36.06
CA VAL A 42 2.47 3.23 37.47
C VAL A 42 1.89 4.61 37.70
N SER A 43 0.72 4.66 38.28
CA SER A 43 0.03 5.93 38.60
C SER A 43 -0.31 5.98 40.09
N GLY A 44 -0.25 7.18 40.69
CA GLY A 44 -0.58 7.38 42.09
C GLY A 44 -0.40 8.82 42.55
N PRO A 45 -0.62 9.12 43.84
CA PRO A 45 -0.50 10.46 44.42
C PRO A 45 0.89 11.05 44.22
N ARG A 46 0.99 12.30 43.73
CA ARG A 46 2.27 12.99 43.46
C ARG A 46 3.19 13.08 44.69
N GLU A 47 2.61 13.21 45.89
CA GLU A 47 3.36 13.31 47.15
C GLU A 47 3.89 11.95 47.64
N GLY A 48 3.49 10.83 47.01
CA GLY A 48 3.89 9.48 47.42
C GLY A 48 5.12 8.90 46.72
N PHE A 49 5.72 9.63 45.77
CA PHE A 49 6.97 9.20 45.13
C PHE A 49 8.19 9.56 45.99
N PRO A 50 9.29 8.81 45.92
CA PRO A 50 9.56 7.64 45.03
C PRO A 50 8.93 6.33 45.52
N VAL A 51 8.58 5.47 44.55
CA VAL A 51 8.07 4.11 44.78
C VAL A 51 8.92 3.07 44.08
N VAL A 52 8.81 1.81 44.47
CA VAL A 52 9.58 0.71 43.90
C VAL A 52 8.64 -0.30 43.29
N LEU A 53 8.81 -0.56 42.00
CA LEU A 53 8.13 -1.64 41.31
C LEU A 53 9.00 -2.91 41.45
N LEU A 54 8.43 -3.92 42.09
CA LEU A 54 9.07 -5.24 42.27
C LEU A 54 8.52 -6.20 41.24
N SER A 55 9.39 -6.74 40.42
CA SER A 55 9.14 -7.92 39.61
C SER A 55 10.04 -9.06 40.11
N PRO A 56 9.75 -10.31 39.78
CA PRO A 56 10.60 -11.44 40.21
C PRO A 56 12.04 -11.37 39.71
N THR A 57 12.27 -10.63 38.63
CA THR A 57 13.58 -10.50 37.96
C THR A 57 14.25 -9.14 38.14
N ALA A 58 13.52 -8.12 38.61
CA ALA A 58 14.04 -6.75 38.71
C ALA A 58 13.38 -5.96 39.85
N ARG A 59 14.11 -4.96 40.32
CA ARG A 59 13.63 -3.96 41.27
C ARG A 59 13.90 -2.59 40.69
N ASP A 60 12.85 -1.93 40.26
CA ASP A 60 12.93 -0.64 39.59
C ASP A 60 12.36 0.48 40.46
N THR A 61 13.17 1.52 40.73
CA THR A 61 12.76 2.67 41.54
C THR A 61 12.26 3.78 40.65
N ILE A 62 11.01 4.16 40.83
CA ILE A 62 10.35 5.24 40.12
C ILE A 62 10.42 6.50 41.01
N ALA A 63 11.27 7.46 40.60
CA ALA A 63 11.58 8.60 41.44
C ALA A 63 10.53 9.74 41.33
N THR A 64 9.87 9.88 40.18
CA THR A 64 8.91 10.96 39.92
C THR A 64 7.73 10.47 39.08
N PRO A 65 6.56 11.14 39.10
CA PRO A 65 5.44 10.82 38.21
C PRO A 65 5.80 10.86 36.72
N GLU A 66 6.80 11.62 36.32
CA GLU A 66 7.28 11.73 34.93
C GLU A 66 8.10 10.50 34.48
N GLN A 67 8.53 9.67 35.44
CA GLN A 67 9.25 8.40 35.20
C GLN A 67 8.38 7.18 35.53
N ALA A 68 7.07 7.33 35.47
CA ALA A 68 6.11 6.31 35.88
C ALA A 68 6.00 5.10 34.93
N THR A 69 6.69 5.10 33.79
CA THR A 69 6.72 3.96 32.87
C THR A 69 8.03 3.18 33.00
N VAL A 70 7.92 1.88 33.25
CA VAL A 70 9.06 0.98 33.46
C VAL A 70 8.97 -0.20 32.49
N SER A 71 10.08 -0.52 31.83
CA SER A 71 10.18 -1.68 30.95
C SER A 71 10.62 -2.91 31.72
N ILE A 72 9.78 -3.92 31.78
CA ILE A 72 10.01 -5.16 32.53
C ILE A 72 9.86 -6.41 31.66
N ARG A 73 10.47 -7.51 32.07
CA ARG A 73 10.27 -8.84 31.47
C ARG A 73 9.57 -9.75 32.49
N LEU A 74 8.51 -10.41 32.04
CA LEU A 74 7.70 -11.28 32.87
C LEU A 74 7.65 -12.70 32.33
N GLU A 75 7.46 -13.67 33.24
CA GLU A 75 7.11 -15.04 32.92
C GLU A 75 5.70 -15.36 33.41
N GLY A 76 5.09 -16.41 32.88
CA GLY A 76 3.73 -16.79 33.24
C GLY A 76 3.49 -16.98 34.72
N GLY A 77 2.44 -16.40 35.25
CA GLY A 77 2.04 -16.55 36.66
C GLY A 77 2.73 -15.60 37.64
N GLN A 78 3.60 -14.70 37.18
CA GLN A 78 4.29 -13.73 38.02
C GLN A 78 3.38 -12.55 38.37
N THR A 79 3.56 -11.99 39.59
CA THR A 79 2.90 -10.78 40.07
C THR A 79 3.85 -9.58 40.02
N LEU A 80 3.29 -8.40 39.86
CA LEU A 80 3.97 -7.13 40.01
C LEU A 80 3.48 -6.49 41.31
N ASP A 81 4.41 -6.16 42.20
CA ASP A 81 4.14 -5.52 43.47
C ASP A 81 4.74 -4.12 43.50
N LEU A 82 3.92 -3.12 43.82
CA LEU A 82 4.35 -1.76 44.07
C LEU A 82 4.52 -1.55 45.55
N VAL A 83 5.67 -1.10 45.99
CA VAL A 83 5.96 -0.82 47.40
C VAL A 83 6.53 0.59 47.57
N ASP A 84 6.34 1.15 48.77
CA ASP A 84 7.03 2.38 49.16
C ASP A 84 8.50 2.09 49.52
N LEU A 85 9.26 3.14 49.86
CA LEU A 85 10.68 2.96 50.27
C LEU A 85 10.82 2.20 51.61
N ASP A 86 9.78 2.17 52.43
CA ASP A 86 9.75 1.47 53.70
C ASP A 86 9.30 -0.01 53.53
N GLY A 87 8.98 -0.43 52.30
CA GLY A 87 8.58 -1.80 51.97
C GLY A 87 7.11 -2.10 52.22
N ARG A 88 6.25 -1.07 52.36
CA ARG A 88 4.79 -1.28 52.49
C ARG A 88 4.20 -1.49 51.08
N HIS A 89 3.35 -2.50 50.95
CA HIS A 89 2.64 -2.78 49.73
C HIS A 89 1.61 -1.67 49.41
N LEU A 90 1.68 -1.12 48.21
CA LEU A 90 0.79 -0.08 47.69
C LEU A 90 -0.22 -0.65 46.71
N ALA A 91 0.22 -1.50 45.78
CA ALA A 91 -0.62 -2.17 44.80
C ALA A 91 0.01 -3.49 44.36
N THR A 92 -0.82 -4.43 43.93
CA THR A 92 -0.39 -5.72 43.33
C THR A 92 -1.25 -6.00 42.11
N VAL A 93 -0.63 -6.38 41.00
CA VAL A 93 -1.33 -6.82 39.78
C VAL A 93 -0.71 -8.12 39.27
N GLN A 94 -1.53 -9.00 38.72
CA GLN A 94 -1.10 -10.19 38.01
C GLN A 94 -1.39 -10.03 36.53
N PRO A 95 -0.39 -9.63 35.71
CA PRO A 95 -0.54 -9.49 34.30
C PRO A 95 -0.87 -10.82 33.62
N ARG A 96 -1.66 -10.74 32.55
CA ARG A 96 -1.93 -11.90 31.72
C ARG A 96 -0.77 -12.14 30.76
N VAL A 97 0.10 -13.08 31.11
CA VAL A 97 1.30 -13.41 30.32
C VAL A 97 1.00 -14.56 29.36
N LEU A 98 1.24 -14.34 28.06
CA LEU A 98 1.14 -15.36 27.01
C LEU A 98 2.54 -15.72 26.47
N PRO A 99 2.72 -16.95 25.94
CA PRO A 99 3.93 -17.30 25.21
C PRO A 99 4.14 -16.35 24.01
N GLY A 100 5.37 -15.84 23.81
CA GLY A 100 5.66 -14.82 22.79
C GLY A 100 5.22 -15.21 21.36
N TRP A 101 5.38 -16.50 20.98
CA TRP A 101 5.00 -16.97 19.65
C TRP A 101 3.51 -16.81 19.30
N VAL A 102 2.66 -16.67 20.31
CA VAL A 102 1.20 -16.48 20.13
C VAL A 102 0.90 -15.15 19.45
N ALA A 103 1.73 -14.13 19.68
CA ALA A 103 1.55 -12.80 19.09
C ALA A 103 1.63 -12.75 17.56
N VAL A 104 2.32 -13.70 16.93
CA VAL A 104 2.41 -13.76 15.46
C VAL A 104 1.31 -14.60 14.82
N LEU A 105 0.48 -15.29 15.61
CA LEU A 105 -0.59 -16.14 15.07
C LEU A 105 -1.66 -15.37 14.29
N PRO A 106 -2.15 -14.19 14.71
CA PRO A 106 -3.15 -13.45 13.97
C PRO A 106 -2.70 -13.08 12.55
N PRO A 107 -1.55 -12.41 12.36
CA PRO A 107 -1.08 -12.09 11.00
C PRO A 107 -0.65 -13.35 10.23
N LEU A 108 -0.08 -14.35 10.87
CA LEU A 108 0.26 -15.62 10.23
C LEU A 108 -1.00 -16.36 9.75
N LEU A 109 -2.06 -16.37 10.55
CA LEU A 109 -3.36 -16.93 10.17
C LEU A 109 -3.95 -16.20 8.96
N ALA A 110 -3.88 -14.85 8.95
CA ALA A 110 -4.31 -14.06 7.81
C ALA A 110 -3.52 -14.44 6.53
N ILE A 111 -2.18 -14.59 6.62
CA ILE A 111 -1.35 -15.03 5.48
C ILE A 111 -1.77 -16.44 5.02
N VAL A 112 -1.82 -17.41 5.92
CA VAL A 112 -2.13 -18.81 5.57
C VAL A 112 -3.53 -18.93 4.96
N LEU A 113 -4.52 -18.25 5.55
CA LEU A 113 -5.89 -18.25 5.01
C LEU A 113 -5.95 -17.55 3.66
N ALA A 114 -5.23 -16.45 3.45
CA ALA A 114 -5.16 -15.78 2.16
C ALA A 114 -4.57 -16.70 1.07
N LEU A 115 -3.52 -17.44 1.39
CA LEU A 115 -2.90 -18.42 0.48
C LEU A 115 -3.83 -19.60 0.16
N VAL A 116 -4.55 -20.12 1.16
CA VAL A 116 -5.44 -21.28 1.00
C VAL A 116 -6.76 -20.93 0.36
N THR A 117 -7.41 -19.86 0.83
CA THR A 117 -8.77 -19.49 0.40
C THR A 117 -8.78 -18.56 -0.81
N ARG A 118 -7.69 -17.86 -1.06
CA ARG A 118 -7.58 -16.78 -2.06
C ARG A 118 -8.60 -15.65 -1.83
N GLN A 119 -8.99 -15.44 -0.55
CA GLN A 119 -9.99 -14.47 -0.13
C GLN A 119 -9.42 -13.56 0.96
N VAL A 120 -8.82 -12.44 0.55
CA VAL A 120 -8.11 -11.52 1.46
C VAL A 120 -9.02 -10.94 2.53
N LEU A 121 -10.25 -10.52 2.17
CA LEU A 121 -11.20 -9.97 3.14
C LEU A 121 -11.51 -10.95 4.26
N VAL A 122 -11.83 -12.20 3.91
CA VAL A 122 -12.10 -13.27 4.90
C VAL A 122 -10.88 -13.53 5.76
N SER A 123 -9.71 -13.51 5.17
CA SER A 123 -8.44 -13.78 5.86
C SER A 123 -8.09 -12.71 6.87
N LEU A 124 -8.26 -11.43 6.51
CA LEU A 124 -8.06 -10.28 7.42
C LEU A 124 -9.07 -10.30 8.57
N VAL A 125 -10.36 -10.56 8.28
CA VAL A 125 -11.40 -10.68 9.32
C VAL A 125 -11.06 -11.80 10.29
N LEU A 126 -10.69 -12.98 9.80
CA LEU A 126 -10.38 -14.13 10.67
C LEU A 126 -9.07 -13.93 11.43
N GLY A 127 -8.06 -13.30 10.83
CA GLY A 127 -6.82 -12.91 11.52
C GLY A 127 -7.09 -11.92 12.65
N GLY A 128 -7.81 -10.84 12.37
CA GLY A 128 -8.21 -9.84 13.38
C GLY A 128 -9.09 -10.44 14.47
N TRP A 129 -10.10 -11.23 14.09
CA TRP A 129 -10.95 -11.94 15.05
C TRP A 129 -10.14 -12.86 15.96
N PHE A 130 -9.18 -13.61 15.43
CA PHE A 130 -8.36 -14.52 16.24
C PHE A 130 -7.46 -13.75 17.21
N GLY A 131 -6.93 -12.60 16.83
CA GLY A 131 -6.22 -11.72 17.74
C GLY A 131 -7.12 -11.17 18.85
N CYS A 132 -8.31 -10.68 18.50
CA CYS A 132 -9.32 -10.28 19.49
C CYS A 132 -9.72 -11.46 20.41
N PHE A 133 -9.79 -12.70 19.88
CA PHE A 133 -10.08 -13.89 20.67
C PHE A 133 -9.03 -14.14 21.75
N MET A 134 -7.78 -13.84 21.46
CA MET A 134 -6.71 -13.89 22.46
C MET A 134 -6.83 -12.73 23.46
N LEU A 135 -7.10 -11.52 23.00
CA LEU A 135 -7.25 -10.33 23.86
C LEU A 135 -8.43 -10.49 24.83
N GLU A 136 -9.58 -10.97 24.36
CA GLU A 136 -10.82 -11.15 25.14
C GLU A 136 -10.86 -12.46 25.95
N GLY A 137 -9.73 -13.07 26.27
CA GLY A 137 -9.68 -14.22 27.16
C GLY A 137 -10.27 -15.50 26.58
N TRP A 138 -10.10 -15.75 25.27
CA TRP A 138 -10.59 -16.92 24.55
C TRP A 138 -12.13 -16.99 24.46
N GLN A 139 -12.79 -15.82 24.39
CA GLN A 139 -14.24 -15.70 24.23
C GLN A 139 -14.59 -15.39 22.76
N PRO A 140 -15.09 -16.36 21.97
CA PRO A 140 -15.23 -16.18 20.52
C PRO A 140 -16.26 -15.15 20.12
N LEU A 141 -17.37 -15.02 20.86
CA LEU A 141 -18.42 -14.04 20.57
C LEU A 141 -17.97 -12.63 20.96
N ALA A 142 -17.36 -12.48 22.14
CA ALA A 142 -16.79 -11.20 22.57
C ALA A 142 -15.75 -10.72 21.56
N ALA A 143 -14.86 -11.58 21.09
CA ALA A 143 -13.86 -11.28 20.08
C ALA A 143 -14.47 -10.75 18.77
N LEU A 144 -15.56 -11.38 18.30
CA LEU A 144 -16.24 -10.95 17.08
C LEU A 144 -16.87 -9.56 17.24
N LEU A 145 -17.48 -9.31 18.39
CA LEU A 145 -18.09 -8.01 18.70
C LEU A 145 -17.01 -6.93 18.85
N ARG A 146 -15.89 -7.22 19.54
CA ARG A 146 -14.78 -6.27 19.73
C ARG A 146 -14.05 -5.93 18.44
N LEU A 147 -13.91 -6.87 17.53
CA LEU A 147 -13.38 -6.54 16.20
C LEU A 147 -14.26 -5.48 15.51
N GLY A 148 -15.58 -5.57 15.65
CA GLY A 148 -16.52 -4.63 15.05
C GLY A 148 -16.63 -3.30 15.82
N ASP A 149 -17.04 -3.37 17.09
CA ASP A 149 -17.42 -2.21 17.89
C ASP A 149 -16.24 -1.38 18.41
N ARG A 150 -15.05 -1.98 18.48
CA ARG A 150 -13.82 -1.32 18.91
C ARG A 150 -12.86 -1.13 17.73
N PHE A 151 -12.18 -2.16 17.26
CA PHE A 151 -11.06 -2.02 16.33
C PHE A 151 -11.45 -1.42 14.98
N LEU A 152 -12.57 -1.84 14.36
CA LEU A 152 -13.03 -1.24 13.10
C LEU A 152 -13.56 0.19 13.29
N VAL A 153 -14.23 0.46 14.41
CA VAL A 153 -14.74 1.81 14.70
C VAL A 153 -13.59 2.76 15.01
N GLU A 154 -12.62 2.36 15.84
CA GLU A 154 -11.43 3.15 16.16
C GLU A 154 -10.59 3.41 14.91
N ALA A 155 -10.41 2.39 14.04
CA ALA A 155 -9.72 2.57 12.76
C ALA A 155 -10.39 3.63 11.88
N LEU A 156 -11.72 3.65 11.80
CA LEU A 156 -12.45 4.64 11.00
C LEU A 156 -12.54 6.03 11.70
N ALA A 157 -12.51 6.06 13.04
CA ALA A 157 -12.60 7.30 13.81
C ALA A 157 -11.31 8.14 13.79
N SER A 158 -10.19 7.57 13.35
CA SER A 158 -8.95 8.32 13.13
C SER A 158 -9.15 9.38 12.04
N PRO A 159 -8.85 10.66 12.28
CA PRO A 159 -8.95 11.72 11.27
C PRO A 159 -8.09 11.44 10.02
N ASP A 160 -6.92 10.84 10.21
CA ASP A 160 -5.99 10.49 9.12
C ASP A 160 -6.58 9.38 8.25
N HIS A 161 -7.06 8.28 8.87
CA HIS A 161 -7.71 7.19 8.15
C HIS A 161 -8.97 7.65 7.42
N ALA A 162 -9.80 8.47 8.06
CA ALA A 162 -10.99 9.06 7.43
C ALA A 162 -10.61 9.91 6.19
N SER A 163 -9.53 10.69 6.29
CA SER A 163 -9.03 11.50 5.17
C SER A 163 -8.54 10.64 4.01
N ILE A 164 -7.86 9.52 4.29
CA ILE A 164 -7.42 8.54 3.28
C ILE A 164 -8.60 7.89 2.57
N VAL A 165 -9.62 7.45 3.33
CA VAL A 165 -10.86 6.87 2.78
C VAL A 165 -11.56 7.85 1.86
N LEU A 166 -11.70 9.11 2.29
CA LEU A 166 -12.32 10.17 1.49
C LEU A 166 -11.49 10.49 0.25
N PHE A 167 -10.17 10.68 0.39
CA PHE A 167 -9.27 10.92 -0.74
C PHE A 167 -9.39 9.85 -1.80
N THR A 168 -9.23 8.58 -1.42
CA THR A 168 -9.28 7.43 -2.33
C THR A 168 -10.62 7.32 -3.03
N THR A 169 -11.72 7.49 -2.28
CA THR A 169 -13.08 7.41 -2.83
C THR A 169 -13.37 8.56 -3.80
N ILE A 170 -13.02 9.80 -3.45
CA ILE A 170 -13.25 10.99 -4.28
C ILE A 170 -12.39 10.93 -5.55
N LEU A 171 -11.13 10.50 -5.43
CA LEU A 171 -10.24 10.36 -6.58
C LEU A 171 -10.77 9.28 -7.55
N GLY A 172 -11.20 8.13 -7.03
CA GLY A 172 -11.88 7.11 -7.82
C GLY A 172 -13.13 7.65 -8.53
N GLY A 173 -13.94 8.45 -7.82
CA GLY A 173 -15.09 9.17 -8.39
C GLY A 173 -14.70 10.12 -9.53
N MET A 174 -13.62 10.88 -9.39
CA MET A 174 -13.07 11.74 -10.46
C MET A 174 -12.74 10.91 -11.70
N VAL A 175 -12.05 9.79 -11.53
CA VAL A 175 -11.70 8.87 -12.61
C VAL A 175 -12.95 8.35 -13.32
N GLY A 176 -13.99 7.98 -12.58
CA GLY A 176 -15.28 7.54 -13.13
C GLY A 176 -15.96 8.63 -13.98
N VAL A 177 -15.94 9.90 -13.55
CA VAL A 177 -16.43 11.04 -14.34
C VAL A 177 -15.60 11.22 -15.62
N MET A 178 -14.27 11.14 -15.50
CA MET A 178 -13.36 11.29 -16.64
C MET A 178 -13.58 10.20 -17.69
N ALA A 179 -13.73 8.96 -17.27
CA ALA A 179 -13.98 7.82 -18.14
C ALA A 179 -15.33 7.96 -18.85
N ARG A 180 -16.43 8.20 -18.12
CA ARG A 180 -17.76 8.32 -18.69
C ARG A 180 -17.95 9.56 -19.56
N GLY A 181 -17.20 10.65 -19.27
CA GLY A 181 -17.23 11.91 -20.02
C GLY A 181 -16.37 11.96 -21.28
N GLY A 182 -15.60 10.91 -21.58
CA GLY A 182 -14.71 10.85 -22.75
C GLY A 182 -13.48 11.78 -22.63
N LEU A 183 -13.11 12.20 -21.42
CA LEU A 183 -11.94 13.05 -21.18
C LEU A 183 -10.65 12.27 -21.48
N THR A 184 -10.59 11.02 -21.13
CA THR A 184 -9.45 10.12 -21.31
C THR A 184 -9.25 9.72 -22.78
N GLU A 185 -10.32 9.52 -23.58
CA GLU A 185 -10.24 9.18 -25.00
C GLU A 185 -9.52 10.25 -25.84
N GLY A 186 -9.65 11.52 -25.45
CA GLY A 186 -8.97 12.62 -26.15
C GLY A 186 -7.45 12.54 -26.07
N VAL A 187 -6.94 12.19 -24.90
CA VAL A 187 -5.49 11.99 -24.65
C VAL A 187 -4.99 10.81 -25.48
N VAL A 188 -5.73 9.73 -25.45
CA VAL A 188 -5.46 8.51 -26.20
C VAL A 188 -5.36 8.74 -27.69
N GLN A 189 -6.35 9.40 -28.30
CA GLN A 189 -6.34 9.66 -29.75
C GLN A 189 -5.21 10.57 -30.19
N ALA A 190 -4.77 11.52 -29.36
CA ALA A 190 -3.63 12.38 -29.68
C ALA A 190 -2.32 11.58 -29.79
N LEU A 191 -2.15 10.57 -28.92
CA LEU A 191 -1.01 9.66 -28.97
C LEU A 191 -1.06 8.74 -30.20
N VAL A 192 -2.22 8.16 -30.50
CA VAL A 192 -2.42 7.24 -31.63
C VAL A 192 -2.18 7.89 -33.00
N ARG A 193 -2.52 9.17 -33.20
CA ARG A 193 -2.35 9.88 -34.49
C ARG A 193 -0.90 10.00 -34.96
N ARG A 194 0.09 9.80 -34.10
CA ARG A 194 1.52 9.93 -34.38
C ARG A 194 2.25 8.60 -34.58
N VAL A 195 1.50 7.50 -34.59
CA VAL A 195 2.09 6.14 -34.61
C VAL A 195 2.49 5.73 -36.02
N GLY A 196 3.77 5.41 -36.21
CA GLY A 196 4.31 4.78 -37.42
C GLY A 196 4.94 3.42 -37.11
N GLY A 197 4.37 2.34 -37.67
CA GLY A 197 4.93 0.98 -37.58
C GLY A 197 4.81 0.31 -36.20
N ARG A 198 5.27 -0.93 -36.10
CA ARG A 198 5.14 -1.78 -34.91
C ARG A 198 5.79 -1.18 -33.66
N ARG A 199 7.02 -0.64 -33.78
CA ARG A 199 7.74 -0.03 -32.65
C ARG A 199 6.98 1.19 -32.14
N GLY A 200 6.47 2.03 -33.05
CA GLY A 200 5.63 3.17 -32.70
C GLY A 200 4.37 2.74 -31.96
N GLY A 201 3.73 1.63 -32.39
CA GLY A 201 2.55 1.07 -31.73
C GLY A 201 2.83 0.63 -30.28
N GLN A 202 3.92 -0.12 -30.07
CA GLN A 202 4.33 -0.53 -28.72
C GLN A 202 4.71 0.66 -27.82
N LEU A 203 5.50 1.61 -28.35
CA LEU A 203 5.88 2.82 -27.63
C LEU A 203 4.66 3.66 -27.24
N SER A 204 3.71 3.84 -28.16
CA SER A 204 2.49 4.59 -27.87
C SER A 204 1.61 3.90 -26.83
N THR A 205 1.52 2.56 -26.86
CA THR A 205 0.83 1.78 -25.84
C THR A 205 1.49 1.99 -24.47
N SER A 206 2.81 1.82 -24.38
CA SER A 206 3.56 2.00 -23.13
C SER A 206 3.50 3.44 -22.61
N ALA A 207 3.63 4.43 -23.51
CA ALA A 207 3.52 5.84 -23.14
C ALA A 207 2.13 6.19 -22.61
N MET A 208 1.08 5.64 -23.23
CA MET A 208 -0.29 5.83 -22.78
C MET A 208 -0.51 5.23 -21.39
N GLY A 209 -0.03 4.00 -21.16
CA GLY A 209 -0.07 3.38 -19.82
C GLY A 209 0.70 4.21 -18.77
N THR A 210 1.83 4.80 -19.14
CA THR A 210 2.59 5.67 -18.22
C THR A 210 1.87 7.01 -17.97
N VAL A 211 1.15 7.57 -18.94
CA VAL A 211 0.41 8.83 -18.76
C VAL A 211 -0.87 8.65 -17.95
N ILE A 212 -1.49 7.47 -17.99
CA ILE A 212 -2.68 7.14 -17.20
C ILE A 212 -2.24 6.50 -15.87
N PHE A 213 -1.43 7.22 -15.11
CA PHE A 213 -0.80 6.76 -13.87
C PHE A 213 -1.71 6.81 -12.64
N PHE A 214 -2.83 7.50 -12.72
CA PHE A 214 -3.66 7.84 -11.56
C PHE A 214 -4.52 6.69 -11.05
N ASP A 215 -4.76 5.66 -11.86
CA ASP A 215 -5.53 4.47 -11.51
C ASP A 215 -5.18 3.29 -12.44
N ASP A 216 -4.87 2.12 -11.87
CA ASP A 216 -4.44 0.94 -12.61
C ASP A 216 -5.58 0.24 -13.36
N TYR A 217 -6.79 0.20 -12.79
CA TYR A 217 -7.96 -0.38 -13.46
C TYR A 217 -8.40 0.47 -14.67
N ALA A 218 -8.46 1.81 -14.48
CA ALA A 218 -8.75 2.72 -15.58
C ALA A 218 -7.66 2.65 -16.66
N ASN A 219 -6.39 2.57 -16.28
CA ASN A 219 -5.27 2.35 -17.17
C ASN A 219 -5.49 1.10 -18.02
N THR A 220 -5.67 -0.04 -17.35
CA THR A 220 -5.81 -1.35 -17.99
C THR A 220 -6.95 -1.39 -19.00
N LEU A 221 -8.13 -0.96 -18.60
CA LEU A 221 -9.31 -0.98 -19.46
C LEU A 221 -9.15 -0.03 -20.65
N LEU A 222 -8.72 1.20 -20.40
CA LEU A 222 -8.64 2.23 -21.44
C LEU A 222 -7.52 1.94 -22.43
N VAL A 223 -6.32 1.61 -21.96
CA VAL A 223 -5.18 1.32 -22.83
C VAL A 223 -5.43 0.05 -23.65
N GLY A 224 -5.89 -1.02 -22.98
CA GLY A 224 -6.12 -2.31 -23.62
C GLY A 224 -7.15 -2.22 -24.73
N THR A 225 -8.34 -1.67 -24.44
CA THR A 225 -9.43 -1.58 -25.42
C THR A 225 -9.12 -0.62 -26.57
N THR A 226 -8.51 0.53 -26.29
CA THR A 226 -8.23 1.54 -27.30
C THR A 226 -7.07 1.18 -28.22
N MET A 227 -6.01 0.57 -27.67
CA MET A 227 -4.85 0.22 -28.48
C MET A 227 -5.03 -1.07 -29.27
N ARG A 228 -6.00 -1.91 -28.90
CA ARG A 228 -6.29 -3.19 -29.56
C ARG A 228 -6.48 -3.08 -31.09
N PRO A 229 -7.33 -2.19 -31.66
CA PRO A 229 -7.49 -2.09 -33.10
C PRO A 229 -6.23 -1.63 -33.82
N LEU A 230 -5.42 -0.78 -33.16
CA LEU A 230 -4.16 -0.30 -33.72
C LEU A 230 -3.09 -1.41 -33.71
N THR A 231 -2.93 -2.11 -32.60
CA THR A 231 -1.96 -3.20 -32.44
C THR A 231 -2.29 -4.36 -33.38
N ASP A 232 -3.57 -4.71 -33.56
CA ASP A 232 -4.01 -5.72 -34.51
C ASP A 232 -3.60 -5.34 -35.98
N ARG A 233 -3.84 -4.08 -36.36
CA ARG A 233 -3.44 -3.55 -37.68
C ARG A 233 -1.93 -3.56 -37.88
N LEU A 234 -1.16 -3.30 -36.83
CA LEU A 234 0.30 -3.30 -36.84
C LEU A 234 0.91 -4.68 -36.69
N ARG A 235 0.10 -5.73 -36.65
CA ARG A 235 0.51 -7.14 -36.40
C ARG A 235 1.34 -7.30 -35.14
N ILE A 236 0.94 -6.66 -34.04
CA ILE A 236 1.43 -6.88 -32.68
C ILE A 236 0.50 -7.90 -32.05
N SER A 237 1.06 -8.96 -31.44
CA SER A 237 0.24 -10.01 -30.81
C SER A 237 -0.56 -9.46 -29.63
N ARG A 238 -1.72 -10.04 -29.35
CA ARG A 238 -2.54 -9.63 -28.20
C ARG A 238 -1.90 -9.97 -26.88
N GLU A 239 -1.09 -11.02 -26.83
CA GLU A 239 -0.23 -11.34 -25.69
C GLU A 239 0.76 -10.20 -25.39
N LYS A 240 1.34 -9.60 -26.45
CA LYS A 240 2.25 -8.45 -26.30
C LYS A 240 1.49 -7.21 -25.85
N LEU A 241 0.31 -6.95 -26.40
CA LEU A 241 -0.55 -5.84 -25.94
C LEU A 241 -0.89 -6.00 -24.46
N SER A 242 -1.35 -7.19 -24.04
CA SER A 242 -1.67 -7.46 -22.63
C SER A 242 -0.48 -7.22 -21.71
N TYR A 243 0.71 -7.67 -22.10
CA TYR A 243 1.95 -7.43 -21.34
C TYR A 243 2.27 -5.94 -21.21
N LEU A 244 2.16 -5.16 -22.30
CA LEU A 244 2.42 -3.71 -22.26
C LEU A 244 1.43 -2.99 -21.35
N VAL A 245 0.17 -3.38 -21.38
CA VAL A 245 -0.90 -2.84 -20.54
C VAL A 245 -0.66 -3.17 -19.07
N ASP A 246 -0.48 -4.45 -18.74
CA ASP A 246 -0.29 -4.94 -17.38
C ASP A 246 0.98 -4.35 -16.73
N SER A 247 2.09 -4.34 -17.48
CA SER A 247 3.38 -3.81 -17.00
C SER A 247 3.41 -2.27 -16.85
N THR A 248 2.41 -1.55 -17.35
CA THR A 248 2.28 -0.09 -17.19
C THR A 248 1.05 0.33 -16.36
N ALA A 249 0.34 -0.62 -15.76
CA ALA A 249 -0.76 -0.37 -14.84
C ALA A 249 -0.25 -0.28 -13.37
N ALA A 250 -0.26 -1.36 -12.62
CA ALA A 250 0.18 -1.38 -11.23
C ALA A 250 1.64 -0.90 -11.03
N PRO A 251 2.65 -1.26 -11.89
CA PRO A 251 3.99 -0.71 -11.73
C PRO A 251 4.09 0.82 -11.87
N VAL A 252 3.22 1.43 -12.66
CA VAL A 252 3.19 2.90 -12.78
C VAL A 252 2.42 3.53 -11.62
N ALA A 253 1.28 2.96 -11.22
CA ALA A 253 0.43 3.49 -10.15
C ALA A 253 1.15 3.54 -8.80
N THR A 254 1.98 2.54 -8.47
CA THR A 254 2.78 2.49 -7.23
C THR A 254 3.99 3.45 -7.24
N LEU A 255 4.46 3.89 -8.41
CA LEU A 255 5.54 4.87 -8.53
C LEU A 255 5.03 6.31 -8.64
N ALA A 256 3.76 6.48 -8.94
CA ALA A 256 3.15 7.79 -9.08
C ALA A 256 3.18 8.54 -7.74
N VAL A 257 3.42 9.83 -7.79
CA VAL A 257 3.37 10.67 -6.57
C VAL A 257 1.91 10.94 -6.14
N ILE A 258 0.95 10.71 -7.02
CA ILE A 258 -0.49 10.87 -6.77
C ILE A 258 -1.24 9.83 -7.61
N SER A 259 -1.89 8.89 -6.95
CA SER A 259 -2.73 7.88 -7.58
C SER A 259 -3.73 7.33 -6.57
N THR A 260 -4.66 6.48 -6.99
CA THR A 260 -5.52 5.72 -6.08
C THR A 260 -4.70 4.83 -5.15
N TRP A 261 -3.53 4.38 -5.59
CA TRP A 261 -2.59 3.56 -4.81
C TRP A 261 -1.89 4.33 -3.70
N VAL A 262 -1.52 5.59 -3.95
CA VAL A 262 -0.83 6.43 -2.97
C VAL A 262 -1.63 6.58 -1.68
N GLY A 263 -2.96 6.75 -1.77
CA GLY A 263 -3.81 6.82 -0.59
C GLY A 263 -3.70 5.56 0.26
N PHE A 264 -3.70 4.39 -0.39
CA PHE A 264 -3.56 3.11 0.27
C PHE A 264 -2.17 2.91 0.89
N GLU A 265 -1.12 3.11 0.11
CA GLU A 265 0.28 2.91 0.52
C GLU A 265 0.67 3.86 1.67
N VAL A 266 0.31 5.14 1.54
CA VAL A 266 0.56 6.16 2.58
C VAL A 266 -0.27 5.87 3.83
N GLY A 267 -1.49 5.33 3.69
CA GLY A 267 -2.32 4.92 4.81
C GLY A 267 -1.70 3.80 5.63
N LEU A 268 -1.15 2.78 4.98
CA LEU A 268 -0.44 1.70 5.67
C LEU A 268 0.85 2.18 6.34
N ILE A 269 1.57 3.12 5.71
CA ILE A 269 2.79 3.73 6.29
C ILE A 269 2.44 4.59 7.50
N GLN A 270 1.34 5.37 7.44
CA GLN A 270 0.89 6.22 8.55
C GLN A 270 0.57 5.40 9.80
N ASP A 271 -0.20 4.32 9.62
CA ASP A 271 -0.56 3.41 10.70
C ASP A 271 0.70 2.77 11.32
N ALA A 272 1.64 2.31 10.49
CA ALA A 272 2.88 1.72 10.96
C ALA A 272 3.81 2.73 11.66
N LEU A 273 3.83 4.00 11.24
CA LEU A 273 4.54 5.08 11.93
C LEU A 273 3.91 5.39 13.29
N ALA A 274 2.58 5.46 13.34
CA ALA A 274 1.83 5.69 14.58
C ALA A 274 2.10 4.58 15.62
N THR A 275 2.08 3.30 15.18
CA THR A 275 2.42 2.14 16.03
C THR A 275 3.83 2.24 16.63
N LEU A 276 4.78 2.85 15.93
CA LEU A 276 6.14 3.07 16.42
C LEU A 276 6.31 4.37 17.23
N GLY A 277 5.26 5.16 17.39
CA GLY A 277 5.32 6.49 18.03
C GLY A 277 6.25 7.45 17.30
N ARG A 278 6.43 7.30 15.98
CA ARG A 278 7.29 8.15 15.16
C ARG A 278 6.51 9.28 14.52
N ASP A 279 6.95 10.50 14.77
CA ASP A 279 6.33 11.74 14.28
C ASP A 279 6.92 12.16 12.92
N GLU A 280 6.88 11.24 11.93
CA GLU A 280 7.32 11.49 10.56
C GLU A 280 6.10 11.50 9.63
N ALA A 281 6.05 12.48 8.69
CA ALA A 281 4.97 12.53 7.71
C ALA A 281 5.01 11.31 6.77
N ALA A 282 3.97 10.48 6.77
CA ALA A 282 3.87 9.24 6.00
C ALA A 282 4.08 9.46 4.49
N TYR A 283 3.52 10.55 3.96
CA TYR A 283 3.72 10.90 2.55
C TYR A 283 5.19 11.24 2.22
N THR A 284 5.89 11.91 3.13
CA THR A 284 7.34 12.18 2.97
C THR A 284 8.14 10.89 3.03
N PHE A 285 7.79 9.97 3.94
CA PHE A 285 8.40 8.64 4.01
C PHE A 285 8.16 7.87 2.69
N PHE A 286 6.93 7.86 2.19
CA PHE A 286 6.58 7.27 0.91
C PHE A 286 7.42 7.83 -0.24
N LEU A 287 7.52 9.16 -0.40
CA LEU A 287 8.34 9.78 -1.44
C LEU A 287 9.82 9.38 -1.35
N ARG A 288 10.36 9.24 -0.12
CA ARG A 288 11.72 8.77 0.12
C ARG A 288 11.91 7.28 -0.18
N SER A 289 10.85 6.48 -0.13
CA SER A 289 10.88 5.05 -0.47
C SER A 289 10.83 4.77 -1.97
N LEU A 290 10.33 5.70 -2.81
CA LEU A 290 10.19 5.52 -4.26
C LEU A 290 11.47 5.08 -4.98
N PRO A 291 12.68 5.61 -4.68
CA PRO A 291 13.91 5.14 -5.31
C PRO A 291 14.27 3.68 -5.01
N TYR A 292 13.67 3.09 -3.96
CA TYR A 292 13.84 1.69 -3.59
C TYR A 292 12.82 0.74 -4.25
N GLY A 293 11.88 1.27 -5.02
CA GLY A 293 10.91 0.50 -5.82
C GLY A 293 11.56 -0.14 -7.05
N PHE A 294 12.54 -1.02 -6.84
CA PHE A 294 13.37 -1.56 -7.92
C PHE A 294 12.56 -2.28 -8.99
N TYR A 295 11.62 -3.14 -8.60
CA TYR A 295 10.83 -3.90 -9.57
C TYR A 295 10.00 -3.00 -10.51
N PRO A 296 9.16 -2.08 -10.03
CA PRO A 296 8.38 -1.20 -10.90
C PRO A 296 9.27 -0.35 -11.82
N TRP A 297 10.35 0.26 -11.31
CA TRP A 297 11.28 1.03 -12.15
C TRP A 297 11.94 0.19 -13.24
N LEU A 298 12.46 -0.98 -12.90
CA LEU A 298 13.12 -1.86 -13.86
C LEU A 298 12.11 -2.48 -14.84
N THR A 299 10.86 -2.68 -14.45
CA THR A 299 9.77 -3.10 -15.35
C THR A 299 9.53 -2.06 -16.43
N LEU A 300 9.46 -0.78 -16.07
CA LEU A 300 9.32 0.30 -17.06
C LEU A 300 10.53 0.34 -18.01
N VAL A 301 11.74 0.22 -17.49
CA VAL A 301 12.95 0.13 -18.32
C VAL A 301 12.87 -1.06 -19.30
N CYS A 302 12.41 -2.22 -18.84
CA CYS A 302 12.21 -3.41 -19.66
C CYS A 302 11.18 -3.17 -20.78
N VAL A 303 10.00 -2.66 -20.43
CA VAL A 303 8.91 -2.34 -21.36
C VAL A 303 9.40 -1.41 -22.48
N TYR A 304 10.01 -0.28 -22.12
CA TYR A 304 10.50 0.69 -23.10
C TYR A 304 11.67 0.15 -23.93
N THR A 305 12.54 -0.70 -23.34
CA THR A 305 13.63 -1.34 -24.08
C THR A 305 13.11 -2.34 -25.10
N LEU A 306 12.14 -3.18 -24.73
CA LEU A 306 11.48 -4.11 -25.66
C LEU A 306 10.80 -3.35 -26.81
N ALA A 307 10.02 -2.31 -26.49
CA ALA A 307 9.28 -1.49 -27.47
C ALA A 307 10.21 -0.75 -28.45
N THR A 308 11.33 -0.18 -27.98
CA THR A 308 12.27 0.56 -28.81
C THR A 308 13.16 -0.35 -29.65
N SER A 309 13.66 -1.45 -29.06
CA SER A 309 14.57 -2.38 -29.74
C SER A 309 13.87 -3.27 -30.75
N GLY A 310 12.56 -3.52 -30.60
CA GLY A 310 11.79 -4.51 -31.36
C GLY A 310 12.30 -5.93 -31.16
N ARG A 311 12.86 -6.21 -29.99
CA ARG A 311 13.38 -7.52 -29.59
C ARG A 311 12.48 -8.13 -28.54
N ASP A 312 12.32 -9.44 -28.62
CA ASP A 312 11.59 -10.25 -27.67
C ASP A 312 12.34 -11.54 -27.36
N PHE A 313 12.01 -12.19 -26.25
CA PHE A 313 12.58 -13.50 -25.89
C PHE A 313 11.51 -14.42 -25.29
N GLY A 314 11.86 -15.70 -25.16
CA GLY A 314 10.98 -16.71 -24.61
C GLY A 314 9.68 -16.90 -25.43
N PRO A 315 8.56 -17.25 -24.76
CA PRO A 315 7.26 -17.47 -25.43
C PRO A 315 6.72 -16.23 -26.15
N MET A 316 7.01 -15.02 -25.67
CA MET A 316 6.56 -13.78 -26.31
C MET A 316 7.17 -13.62 -27.71
N LEU A 317 8.46 -13.99 -27.91
CA LEU A 317 9.07 -13.97 -29.23
C LEU A 317 8.34 -14.88 -30.21
N GLN A 318 7.85 -16.04 -29.75
CA GLN A 318 7.08 -16.96 -30.59
C GLN A 318 5.72 -16.37 -30.98
N ALA A 319 5.02 -15.72 -30.01
CA ALA A 319 3.75 -15.04 -30.25
C ALA A 319 3.91 -13.91 -31.27
N GLU A 320 4.93 -13.07 -31.11
CA GLU A 320 5.22 -11.96 -32.00
C GLU A 320 5.61 -12.45 -33.43
N ARG A 321 6.45 -13.47 -33.54
CA ARG A 321 6.82 -14.07 -34.85
C ARG A 321 5.64 -14.70 -35.54
N ARG A 322 4.77 -15.43 -34.81
CA ARG A 322 3.50 -15.94 -35.36
C ARG A 322 2.69 -14.80 -35.96
N CYS A 323 2.46 -13.76 -35.17
CA CYS A 323 1.64 -12.62 -35.59
C CYS A 323 2.19 -11.91 -36.84
N VAL A 324 3.51 -11.75 -36.94
CA VAL A 324 4.16 -11.17 -38.13
C VAL A 324 4.02 -12.07 -39.35
N ALA A 325 4.30 -13.37 -39.20
CA ALA A 325 4.31 -14.31 -40.30
C ALA A 325 2.92 -14.63 -40.87
N THR A 326 1.91 -14.80 -39.99
CA THR A 326 0.59 -15.26 -40.41
C THR A 326 -0.48 -14.15 -40.40
N GLY A 327 -0.21 -13.04 -39.72
CA GLY A 327 -1.22 -12.02 -39.42
C GLY A 327 -2.18 -12.38 -38.28
N GLU A 328 -2.07 -13.59 -37.72
CA GLU A 328 -2.91 -14.05 -36.60
C GLU A 328 -2.45 -13.44 -35.29
N VAL A 329 -3.25 -12.54 -34.73
CA VAL A 329 -2.97 -11.82 -33.48
C VAL A 329 -3.11 -12.68 -32.22
N LEU A 330 -3.83 -13.80 -32.33
CA LEU A 330 -4.01 -14.82 -31.29
C LEU A 330 -3.42 -16.16 -31.69
N ARG A 331 -3.11 -17.01 -30.75
CA ARG A 331 -2.69 -18.39 -30.99
C ARG A 331 -3.87 -19.21 -31.55
N PRO A 332 -3.67 -20.13 -32.50
CA PRO A 332 -4.71 -21.08 -32.90
C PRO A 332 -5.29 -21.83 -31.70
N GLY A 333 -6.60 -21.80 -31.54
CA GLY A 333 -7.32 -22.41 -30.42
C GLY A 333 -7.28 -21.61 -29.11
N ALA A 334 -6.78 -20.37 -29.13
CA ALA A 334 -6.91 -19.44 -27.99
C ALA A 334 -8.38 -19.17 -27.67
N ARG A 335 -8.68 -18.95 -26.39
CA ARG A 335 -10.03 -18.66 -25.89
C ARG A 335 -10.02 -17.30 -25.17
N PRO A 336 -10.11 -16.18 -25.90
CA PRO A 336 -10.18 -14.88 -25.28
C PRO A 336 -11.47 -14.73 -24.48
N ALA A 337 -11.36 -14.34 -23.22
CA ALA A 337 -12.51 -14.17 -22.32
C ALA A 337 -13.43 -12.99 -22.72
N SER A 338 -12.97 -12.12 -23.63
CA SER A 338 -13.71 -10.95 -24.09
C SER A 338 -14.92 -11.25 -24.97
N GLU A 339 -15.08 -12.48 -25.48
CA GLU A 339 -16.29 -12.85 -26.25
C GLU A 339 -17.56 -12.87 -25.38
N SER A 340 -17.43 -13.11 -24.08
CA SER A 340 -18.56 -13.11 -23.13
C SER A 340 -18.92 -11.73 -22.61
N LEU A 341 -18.00 -10.74 -22.66
CA LEU A 341 -18.22 -9.39 -22.13
C LEU A 341 -18.63 -8.38 -23.22
N THR A 342 -18.31 -8.62 -24.50
CA THR A 342 -18.82 -7.79 -25.62
C THR A 342 -20.34 -7.90 -25.75
N SER A 343 -20.96 -8.92 -25.19
CA SER A 343 -22.42 -9.02 -25.09
C SER A 343 -23.03 -8.28 -23.88
N GLN A 344 -22.21 -7.83 -22.92
CA GLN A 344 -22.65 -7.07 -21.73
C GLN A 344 -22.20 -5.61 -21.72
N ALA A 345 -21.09 -5.28 -22.39
CA ALA A 345 -20.76 -3.89 -22.72
C ALA A 345 -21.57 -3.54 -23.94
N GLY A 346 -22.68 -2.82 -23.73
CA GLY A 346 -23.53 -2.32 -24.80
C GLY A 346 -22.69 -1.70 -25.93
N ASP A 347 -23.22 -1.84 -27.14
CA ASP A 347 -22.57 -1.50 -28.40
C ASP A 347 -21.60 -0.33 -28.30
N ALA A 348 -20.38 -0.51 -28.80
CA ALA A 348 -19.33 0.52 -28.85
C ALA A 348 -19.73 1.76 -29.69
N GLU A 349 -20.98 1.85 -30.13
CA GLU A 349 -21.56 3.00 -30.83
C GLU A 349 -21.84 4.19 -29.91
N ASP A 350 -21.90 4.01 -28.56
CA ASP A 350 -22.18 5.08 -27.59
C ASP A 350 -20.93 5.66 -26.88
N SER A 351 -19.72 5.32 -27.32
CA SER A 351 -18.52 5.96 -26.78
C SER A 351 -18.53 7.46 -27.11
N PRO A 352 -18.47 8.35 -26.10
CA PRO A 352 -18.52 9.79 -26.35
C PRO A 352 -17.36 10.23 -27.24
N ALA A 353 -17.65 11.10 -28.22
CA ALA A 353 -16.61 11.61 -29.13
C ALA A 353 -15.43 12.21 -28.34
N PRO A 354 -14.19 11.95 -28.73
CA PRO A 354 -13.00 12.33 -27.96
C PRO A 354 -12.92 13.85 -27.79
N MET A 355 -12.49 14.27 -26.59
CA MET A 355 -12.23 15.67 -26.27
C MET A 355 -10.81 16.08 -26.66
N HIS A 356 -10.55 17.40 -26.66
CA HIS A 356 -9.18 17.87 -26.84
C HIS A 356 -8.26 17.35 -25.73
N PRO A 357 -7.06 16.81 -26.05
CA PRO A 357 -6.20 16.12 -25.07
C PRO A 357 -5.85 16.96 -23.84
N VAL A 358 -5.63 18.27 -24.03
CA VAL A 358 -5.34 19.18 -22.89
C VAL A 358 -6.49 19.25 -21.90
N LEU A 359 -7.74 19.22 -22.37
CA LEU A 359 -8.91 19.22 -21.48
C LEU A 359 -9.05 17.89 -20.76
N GLY A 360 -8.67 16.78 -21.40
CA GLY A 360 -8.64 15.46 -20.78
C GLY A 360 -7.65 15.35 -19.62
N LEU A 361 -6.51 16.02 -19.70
CA LEU A 361 -5.50 16.04 -18.65
C LEU A 361 -5.76 17.09 -17.56
N LEU A 362 -6.65 18.06 -17.81
CA LEU A 362 -6.84 19.20 -16.90
C LEU A 362 -7.24 18.80 -15.47
N PRO A 363 -8.15 17.84 -15.21
CA PRO A 363 -8.44 17.37 -13.87
C PRO A 363 -7.20 16.79 -13.16
N VAL A 364 -6.41 15.97 -13.86
CA VAL A 364 -5.20 15.35 -13.32
C VAL A 364 -4.12 16.40 -13.02
N ILE A 365 -3.91 17.35 -13.95
CA ILE A 365 -3.00 18.49 -13.71
C ILE A 365 -3.46 19.30 -12.50
N THR A 366 -4.77 19.51 -12.34
CA THR A 366 -5.33 20.19 -11.17
C THR A 366 -4.98 19.47 -9.89
N VAL A 367 -5.13 18.15 -9.84
CA VAL A 367 -4.74 17.33 -8.65
C VAL A 367 -3.26 17.52 -8.36
N ILE A 368 -2.37 17.38 -9.35
CA ILE A 368 -0.91 17.53 -9.18
C ILE A 368 -0.55 18.93 -8.65
N VAL A 369 -1.08 19.97 -9.29
CA VAL A 369 -0.80 21.37 -8.94
C VAL A 369 -1.35 21.68 -7.53
N THR A 370 -2.57 21.25 -7.23
CA THR A 370 -3.16 21.46 -5.90
C THR A 370 -2.37 20.75 -4.81
N THR A 371 -1.89 19.53 -5.07
CA THR A 371 -1.03 18.81 -4.11
C THR A 371 0.30 19.56 -3.90
N ALA A 372 0.99 19.92 -4.98
CA ALA A 372 2.28 20.62 -4.85
C ALA A 372 2.15 21.97 -4.11
N LEU A 373 1.16 22.78 -4.50
CA LEU A 373 0.90 24.06 -3.87
C LEU A 373 0.38 23.90 -2.44
N GLY A 374 -0.51 22.93 -2.20
CA GLY A 374 -1.07 22.64 -0.88
C GLY A 374 0.01 22.20 0.10
N LEU A 375 0.87 21.24 -0.25
CA LEU A 375 2.00 20.81 0.59
C LEU A 375 2.94 21.97 0.90
N PHE A 376 3.21 22.84 -0.08
CA PHE A 376 4.06 23.99 0.14
C PHE A 376 3.41 25.05 1.06
N MET A 377 2.14 25.39 0.82
CA MET A 377 1.44 26.45 1.58
C MET A 377 1.12 25.99 3.00
N ASP A 378 0.57 24.79 3.16
CA ASP A 378 0.20 24.21 4.45
C ASP A 378 1.45 23.94 5.29
N GLY A 379 2.45 23.29 4.73
CA GLY A 379 3.69 22.99 5.42
C GLY A 379 4.48 24.24 5.82
N ARG A 380 4.49 25.29 4.97
CA ARG A 380 5.09 26.57 5.35
C ARG A 380 4.35 27.23 6.51
N ALA A 381 3.03 27.22 6.46
CA ALA A 381 2.21 27.79 7.55
C ALA A 381 2.44 27.03 8.87
N SER A 382 2.47 25.69 8.82
CA SER A 382 2.72 24.83 9.98
C SER A 382 4.13 25.01 10.54
N ALA A 383 5.15 25.05 9.68
CA ALA A 383 6.54 25.28 10.10
C ALA A 383 6.74 26.67 10.73
N MET A 384 6.11 27.70 10.18
CA MET A 384 6.16 29.06 10.77
C MET A 384 5.41 29.10 12.12
N ALA A 385 4.29 28.38 12.25
CA ALA A 385 3.57 28.27 13.52
C ALA A 385 4.36 27.52 14.60
N SER A 386 5.23 26.58 14.20
CA SER A 386 6.17 25.89 15.10
C SER A 386 7.43 26.73 15.46
N GLY A 387 7.51 27.99 15.00
CA GLY A 387 8.58 28.91 15.38
C GLY A 387 9.79 28.94 14.40
N VAL A 388 9.73 28.27 13.26
CA VAL A 388 10.78 28.34 12.23
C VAL A 388 10.55 29.56 11.35
N ALA A 389 11.41 30.57 11.45
CA ALA A 389 11.21 31.87 10.79
C ALA A 389 11.36 31.79 9.25
N ASP A 390 12.23 30.93 8.74
CA ASP A 390 12.48 30.72 7.30
C ASP A 390 12.65 29.22 7.01
N PRO A 391 11.56 28.46 6.91
CA PRO A 391 11.61 27.02 6.75
C PRO A 391 12.14 26.64 5.36
N GLY A 392 13.13 25.74 5.33
CA GLY A 392 13.62 25.11 4.11
C GLY A 392 12.58 24.14 3.51
N LEU A 393 12.75 23.78 2.24
CA LEU A 393 11.80 22.90 1.55
C LEU A 393 11.58 21.55 2.29
N ARG A 394 12.63 21.01 2.91
CA ARG A 394 12.52 19.76 3.69
C ARG A 394 11.62 19.94 4.92
N GLU A 395 11.79 21.04 5.64
CA GLU A 395 10.99 21.37 6.84
C GLU A 395 9.53 21.62 6.45
N ILE A 396 9.31 22.36 5.35
CA ILE A 396 7.97 22.58 4.79
C ILE A 396 7.28 21.24 4.51
N LEU A 397 7.93 20.34 3.78
CA LEU A 397 7.31 19.05 3.42
C LEU A 397 7.10 18.14 4.64
N SER A 398 7.95 18.22 5.66
CA SER A 398 7.80 17.41 6.88
C SER A 398 6.69 17.90 7.82
N GLN A 399 6.33 19.19 7.75
CA GLN A 399 5.30 19.81 8.59
C GLN A 399 3.92 19.92 7.90
N ALA A 400 3.84 19.54 6.63
CA ALA A 400 2.60 19.60 5.88
C ALA A 400 1.62 18.50 6.31
N ASN A 401 0.35 18.85 6.49
CA ASN A 401 -0.73 17.87 6.62
C ASN A 401 -1.05 17.28 5.24
N SER A 402 -0.29 16.26 4.85
CA SER A 402 -0.40 15.65 3.53
C SER A 402 -1.78 15.04 3.26
N PHE A 403 -2.47 14.51 4.27
CA PHE A 403 -3.80 13.92 4.09
C PHE A 403 -4.86 14.95 3.74
N ALA A 404 -4.86 16.09 4.44
CA ALA A 404 -5.75 17.21 4.13
C ALA A 404 -5.49 17.75 2.71
N VAL A 405 -4.21 17.91 2.35
CA VAL A 405 -3.81 18.41 1.02
C VAL A 405 -4.21 17.45 -0.10
N LEU A 406 -4.01 16.13 0.08
CA LEU A 406 -4.43 15.13 -0.91
C LEU A 406 -5.95 15.13 -1.08
N MET A 407 -6.72 15.26 0.01
CA MET A 407 -8.17 15.38 -0.04
C MET A 407 -8.60 16.63 -0.80
N TRP A 408 -7.99 17.81 -0.54
CA TRP A 408 -8.28 19.04 -1.30
C TRP A 408 -7.99 18.86 -2.79
N ALA A 409 -6.89 18.21 -3.12
CA ALA A 409 -6.50 17.95 -4.50
C ALA A 409 -7.51 17.06 -5.23
N ALA A 410 -7.98 15.98 -4.59
CA ALA A 410 -9.01 15.10 -5.15
C ALA A 410 -10.33 15.83 -5.35
N ILE A 411 -10.77 16.67 -4.39
CA ILE A 411 -11.97 17.51 -4.51
C ILE A 411 -11.83 18.47 -5.70
N MET A 412 -10.71 19.22 -5.78
CA MET A 412 -10.51 20.19 -6.85
C MET A 412 -10.46 19.53 -8.22
N GLY A 413 -9.74 18.40 -8.35
CA GLY A 413 -9.73 17.62 -9.59
C GLY A 413 -11.11 17.14 -10.01
N THR A 414 -11.90 16.65 -9.04
CA THR A 414 -13.29 16.21 -9.27
C THR A 414 -14.20 17.35 -9.72
N VAL A 415 -14.11 18.52 -9.07
CA VAL A 415 -14.86 19.72 -9.45
C VAL A 415 -14.52 20.14 -10.87
N VAL A 416 -13.24 20.12 -11.24
CA VAL A 416 -12.81 20.43 -12.61
C VAL A 416 -13.34 19.39 -13.60
N ALA A 417 -13.26 18.09 -13.29
CA ALA A 417 -13.78 17.02 -14.15
C ALA A 417 -15.30 17.18 -14.39
N LEU A 418 -16.08 17.34 -13.31
CA LEU A 418 -17.54 17.55 -13.38
C LEU A 418 -17.89 18.81 -14.17
N THR A 419 -17.20 19.92 -13.89
CA THR A 419 -17.44 21.19 -14.58
C THR A 419 -17.16 21.06 -16.08
N LEU A 420 -16.07 20.41 -16.47
CA LEU A 420 -15.72 20.22 -17.87
C LEU A 420 -16.76 19.39 -18.62
N VAL A 421 -17.15 18.21 -18.07
CA VAL A 421 -18.07 17.32 -18.77
C VAL A 421 -19.47 17.93 -18.90
N VAL A 422 -19.93 18.69 -17.90
CA VAL A 422 -21.24 19.36 -17.92
C VAL A 422 -21.21 20.62 -18.78
N ALA A 423 -20.23 21.52 -18.59
CA ALA A 423 -20.14 22.77 -19.35
C ALA A 423 -19.94 22.55 -20.87
N MET A 424 -19.20 21.48 -21.20
CA MET A 424 -19.02 21.09 -22.60
C MET A 424 -20.15 20.20 -23.13
N ARG A 425 -21.23 20.03 -22.37
CA ARG A 425 -22.44 19.26 -22.74
C ARG A 425 -22.11 17.82 -23.18
N ARG A 426 -21.07 17.20 -22.57
CA ARG A 426 -20.73 15.79 -22.79
C ARG A 426 -21.63 14.86 -22.03
N LEU A 427 -21.90 15.23 -20.78
CA LEU A 427 -22.85 14.55 -19.90
C LEU A 427 -23.81 15.60 -19.34
N ASP A 428 -25.03 15.21 -19.10
CA ASP A 428 -25.90 15.95 -18.19
C ASP A 428 -25.44 15.74 -16.73
N LEU A 429 -25.90 16.56 -15.84
CA LEU A 429 -25.48 16.53 -14.44
C LEU A 429 -25.74 15.14 -13.80
N ARG A 430 -26.87 14.51 -14.14
CA ARG A 430 -27.23 13.20 -13.60
C ARG A 430 -26.22 12.13 -14.02
N ASN A 431 -25.95 12.03 -15.32
CA ASN A 431 -24.99 11.07 -15.84
C ASN A 431 -23.55 11.33 -15.34
N ALA A 432 -23.18 12.59 -15.12
CA ALA A 432 -21.89 12.93 -14.52
C ALA A 432 -21.79 12.47 -13.06
N VAL A 433 -22.87 12.66 -12.27
CA VAL A 433 -22.94 12.16 -10.88
C VAL A 433 -22.98 10.63 -10.85
N ASP A 434 -23.70 9.99 -11.76
CA ASP A 434 -23.69 8.53 -11.86
C ASP A 434 -22.27 8.00 -12.15
N GLY A 435 -21.51 8.67 -13.06
CA GLY A 435 -20.11 8.35 -13.32
C GLY A 435 -19.23 8.50 -12.07
N PHE A 436 -19.45 9.56 -11.29
CA PHE A 436 -18.76 9.75 -10.00
C PHE A 436 -19.06 8.61 -9.03
N VAL A 437 -20.34 8.24 -8.87
CA VAL A 437 -20.76 7.16 -7.97
C VAL A 437 -20.18 5.81 -8.40
N ASP A 438 -20.14 5.53 -9.70
CA ASP A 438 -19.55 4.29 -10.23
C ASP A 438 -18.05 4.23 -9.94
N GLY A 439 -17.32 5.34 -10.09
CA GLY A 439 -15.91 5.46 -9.70
C GLY A 439 -15.69 5.26 -8.19
N CYS A 440 -16.56 5.83 -7.34
CA CYS A 440 -16.53 5.58 -5.89
C CYS A 440 -16.75 4.09 -5.56
N ARG A 441 -17.69 3.42 -6.24
CA ARG A 441 -17.96 1.99 -6.04
C ARG A 441 -16.75 1.12 -6.36
N ALA A 442 -15.95 1.49 -7.36
CA ALA A 442 -14.74 0.77 -7.70
C ALA A 442 -13.72 0.73 -6.55
N MET A 443 -13.72 1.75 -5.68
CA MET A 443 -12.80 1.85 -4.54
C MET A 443 -13.29 1.10 -3.27
N LEU A 444 -14.51 0.57 -3.23
CA LEU A 444 -15.07 -0.04 -2.02
C LEU A 444 -14.24 -1.22 -1.50
N ILE A 445 -13.73 -2.07 -2.39
CA ILE A 445 -12.91 -3.22 -1.98
C ILE A 445 -11.61 -2.74 -1.34
N ALA A 446 -10.93 -1.77 -1.94
CA ALA A 446 -9.70 -1.19 -1.42
C ALA A 446 -9.89 -0.57 -0.04
N VAL A 447 -10.93 0.25 0.13
CA VAL A 447 -11.30 0.86 1.42
C VAL A 447 -11.62 -0.21 2.48
N THR A 448 -12.33 -1.27 2.11
CA THR A 448 -12.64 -2.38 3.05
C THR A 448 -11.37 -3.11 3.47
N ILE A 449 -10.44 -3.36 2.55
CA ILE A 449 -9.14 -3.97 2.87
C ILE A 449 -8.34 -3.08 3.83
N LEU A 450 -8.30 -1.76 3.59
CA LEU A 450 -7.63 -0.79 4.48
C LEU A 450 -8.18 -0.85 5.90
N LEU A 451 -9.50 -0.75 6.07
CA LEU A 451 -10.13 -0.78 7.39
C LEU A 451 -9.81 -2.07 8.16
N LEU A 452 -9.84 -3.21 7.47
CA LEU A 452 -9.49 -4.50 8.07
C LEU A 452 -7.99 -4.61 8.38
N ALA A 453 -7.12 -4.01 7.53
CA ALA A 453 -5.68 -3.98 7.75
C ALA A 453 -5.32 -3.15 8.98
N TRP A 454 -5.89 -1.95 9.12
CA TRP A 454 -5.70 -1.09 10.29
C TRP A 454 -6.20 -1.76 11.56
N SER A 455 -7.35 -2.45 11.50
CA SER A 455 -7.87 -3.22 12.64
C SER A 455 -6.93 -4.36 13.02
N LEU A 456 -6.37 -5.09 12.06
CA LEU A 456 -5.38 -6.14 12.31
C LEU A 456 -4.07 -5.55 12.88
N SER A 457 -3.64 -4.40 12.37
CA SER A 457 -2.47 -3.67 12.89
C SER A 457 -2.64 -3.30 14.35
N ALA A 458 -3.77 -2.70 14.71
CA ALA A 458 -4.08 -2.34 16.10
C ALA A 458 -4.13 -3.59 17.03
N VAL A 459 -4.69 -4.70 16.55
CA VAL A 459 -4.67 -5.98 17.30
C VAL A 459 -3.23 -6.49 17.48
N CYS A 460 -2.39 -6.42 16.44
CA CYS A 460 -0.98 -6.81 16.51
C CYS A 460 -0.17 -5.92 17.48
N GLU A 461 -0.50 -4.64 17.56
CA GLU A 461 0.09 -3.68 18.49
C GLU A 461 -0.23 -4.07 19.94
N GLU A 462 -1.50 -4.30 20.27
CA GLU A 462 -1.91 -4.75 21.60
C GLU A 462 -1.34 -6.12 22.01
N LEU A 463 -1.03 -6.98 21.03
CA LEU A 463 -0.35 -8.26 21.22
C LEU A 463 1.17 -8.14 21.25
N HIS A 464 1.75 -6.94 21.14
CA HIS A 464 3.19 -6.70 21.07
C HIS A 464 3.92 -7.53 20.00
N THR A 465 3.27 -7.78 18.87
CA THR A 465 3.77 -8.61 17.76
C THR A 465 5.12 -8.13 17.24
N ALA A 466 5.28 -6.81 17.07
CA ALA A 466 6.53 -6.21 16.60
C ALA A 466 7.71 -6.49 17.55
N GLY A 467 7.51 -6.32 18.86
CA GLY A 467 8.52 -6.60 19.88
C GLY A 467 8.98 -8.05 19.85
N TYR A 468 8.04 -9.00 19.74
CA TYR A 468 8.37 -10.43 19.62
C TYR A 468 9.13 -10.75 18.33
N LEU A 469 8.72 -10.20 17.19
CA LEU A 469 9.40 -10.41 15.91
C LEU A 469 10.84 -9.90 15.95
N VAL A 470 11.08 -8.72 16.53
CA VAL A 470 12.44 -8.19 16.71
C VAL A 470 13.29 -9.12 17.57
N GLU A 471 12.74 -9.63 18.70
CA GLU A 471 13.50 -10.50 19.60
C GLU A 471 13.83 -11.86 18.95
N ILE A 472 12.89 -12.47 18.20
CA ILE A 472 13.16 -13.76 17.50
C ILE A 472 14.10 -13.59 16.31
N CYS A 473 14.02 -12.44 15.60
CA CYS A 473 14.93 -12.14 14.49
C CYS A 473 16.33 -11.78 14.98
N ARG A 474 16.49 -11.38 16.24
CA ARG A 474 17.79 -11.04 16.82
C ARG A 474 18.75 -12.23 16.72
N GLY A 475 19.77 -12.11 15.88
CA GLY A 475 20.76 -13.15 15.61
C GLY A 475 20.34 -14.28 14.65
N ALA A 476 19.06 -14.34 14.25
CA ALA A 476 18.58 -15.31 13.26
C ALA A 476 18.53 -14.75 11.84
N LEU A 477 18.14 -13.48 11.70
CA LEU A 477 18.07 -12.77 10.41
C LEU A 477 18.87 -11.48 10.52
N SER A 478 19.87 -11.29 9.62
CA SER A 478 20.55 -10.00 9.54
C SER A 478 19.62 -8.94 8.96
N ALA A 479 19.58 -7.76 9.59
CA ALA A 479 18.84 -6.60 9.12
C ALA A 479 19.18 -6.25 7.67
N ARG A 480 20.40 -6.53 7.22
CA ARG A 480 20.86 -6.30 5.85
C ARG A 480 20.14 -7.15 4.81
N LEU A 481 19.66 -8.33 5.19
CA LEU A 481 18.90 -9.22 4.31
C LEU A 481 17.39 -8.94 4.32
N LEU A 482 16.91 -8.16 5.28
CA LEU A 482 15.49 -7.90 5.46
C LEU A 482 14.79 -7.40 4.18
N PRO A 483 15.31 -6.41 3.41
CA PRO A 483 14.66 -5.96 2.19
C PRO A 483 14.52 -7.07 1.15
N ALA A 484 15.54 -7.90 0.98
CA ALA A 484 15.55 -9.00 0.01
C ALA A 484 14.57 -10.11 0.39
N VAL A 485 14.57 -10.52 1.66
CA VAL A 485 13.63 -11.53 2.20
C VAL A 485 12.20 -11.03 2.11
N THR A 486 11.96 -9.76 2.44
CA THR A 486 10.65 -9.12 2.34
C THR A 486 10.14 -9.12 0.90
N PHE A 487 10.98 -8.75 -0.07
CA PHE A 487 10.59 -8.75 -1.49
C PHE A 487 10.15 -10.14 -1.96
N VAL A 488 10.90 -11.19 -1.62
CA VAL A 488 10.56 -12.57 -1.99
C VAL A 488 9.28 -13.03 -1.30
N LEU A 489 9.11 -12.71 0.00
CA LEU A 489 7.92 -13.07 0.75
C LEU A 489 6.67 -12.36 0.20
N ALA A 490 6.76 -11.05 -0.04
CA ALA A 490 5.66 -10.28 -0.61
C ALA A 490 5.28 -10.79 -2.00
N ALA A 491 6.27 -11.11 -2.83
CA ALA A 491 6.05 -11.71 -4.14
C ALA A 491 5.33 -13.07 -4.06
N ALA A 492 5.75 -13.94 -3.14
CA ALA A 492 5.14 -15.26 -2.97
C ALA A 492 3.68 -15.16 -2.47
N VAL A 493 3.42 -14.29 -1.50
CA VAL A 493 2.07 -14.06 -0.95
C VAL A 493 1.17 -13.49 -2.04
N SER A 494 1.61 -12.44 -2.74
CA SER A 494 0.84 -11.77 -3.78
C SER A 494 0.57 -12.69 -4.99
N PHE A 495 1.57 -13.45 -5.43
CA PHE A 495 1.41 -14.46 -6.49
C PHE A 495 0.31 -15.49 -6.15
N ALA A 496 0.30 -15.98 -4.91
CA ALA A 496 -0.63 -17.03 -4.49
C ALA A 496 -2.04 -16.49 -4.16
N THR A 497 -2.15 -15.24 -3.73
CA THR A 497 -3.44 -14.59 -3.41
C THR A 497 -4.06 -13.88 -4.61
N GLY A 498 -3.24 -13.47 -5.58
CA GLY A 498 -3.65 -12.69 -6.74
C GLY A 498 -4.04 -11.26 -6.41
N THR A 499 -3.44 -10.67 -5.35
CA THR A 499 -3.71 -9.28 -4.98
C THR A 499 -2.53 -8.58 -4.33
N SER A 500 -2.14 -7.44 -4.89
CA SER A 500 -1.14 -6.55 -4.31
C SER A 500 -1.63 -5.89 -3.03
N TRP A 501 -2.85 -5.38 -3.03
CA TRP A 501 -3.46 -4.63 -1.91
C TRP A 501 -3.52 -5.47 -0.63
N GLY A 502 -4.03 -6.71 -0.74
CA GLY A 502 -4.10 -7.62 0.40
C GLY A 502 -2.73 -8.01 0.94
N THR A 503 -1.76 -8.18 0.06
CA THR A 503 -0.38 -8.51 0.44
C THR A 503 0.27 -7.35 1.21
N MET A 504 0.14 -6.12 0.71
CA MET A 504 0.63 -4.91 1.38
C MET A 504 -0.02 -4.76 2.77
N ALA A 505 -1.35 -4.91 2.84
CA ALA A 505 -2.12 -4.81 4.08
C ALA A 505 -1.66 -5.79 5.17
N ILE A 506 -1.33 -7.03 4.78
CA ILE A 506 -0.92 -8.08 5.73
C ILE A 506 0.55 -7.91 6.15
N LEU A 507 1.43 -7.55 5.22
CA LEU A 507 2.87 -7.54 5.47
C LEU A 507 3.39 -6.24 6.06
N MET A 508 2.76 -5.09 5.77
CA MET A 508 3.22 -3.79 6.24
C MET A 508 3.32 -3.71 7.77
N PRO A 509 2.31 -4.13 8.56
CA PRO A 509 2.39 -4.11 10.02
C PRO A 509 3.53 -4.97 10.61
N LEU A 510 4.00 -5.97 9.86
CA LEU A 510 5.07 -6.85 10.30
C LEU A 510 6.45 -6.32 9.90
N VAL A 511 6.58 -5.92 8.65
CA VAL A 511 7.87 -5.57 8.05
C VAL A 511 8.33 -4.17 8.44
N PHE A 512 7.41 -3.22 8.53
CA PHE A 512 7.75 -1.83 8.83
C PHE A 512 8.43 -1.67 10.19
N PRO A 513 7.90 -2.24 11.29
CA PRO A 513 8.58 -2.20 12.59
C PRO A 513 9.93 -2.95 12.59
N LEU A 514 10.00 -4.10 11.90
CA LEU A 514 11.28 -4.82 11.76
C LEU A 514 12.33 -3.96 11.06
N GLY A 515 11.95 -3.29 9.97
CA GLY A 515 12.84 -2.40 9.22
C GLY A 515 13.32 -1.20 10.02
N ALA A 516 12.51 -0.73 10.96
CA ALA A 516 12.84 0.39 11.85
C ALA A 516 13.77 -0.03 12.99
N ILE A 517 13.49 -1.15 13.65
CA ILE A 517 14.10 -1.52 14.94
C ILE A 517 15.31 -2.45 14.76
N LEU A 518 15.22 -3.46 13.88
CA LEU A 518 16.25 -4.47 13.74
C LEU A 518 17.65 -3.91 13.38
N PRO A 519 17.77 -2.92 12.44
CA PRO A 519 19.06 -2.30 12.15
C PRO A 519 19.67 -1.54 13.34
N GLU A 520 18.84 -0.93 14.19
CA GLU A 520 19.27 -0.23 15.40
C GLU A 520 19.79 -1.22 16.44
N VAL A 521 19.09 -2.36 16.62
CA VAL A 521 19.49 -3.47 17.52
C VAL A 521 20.82 -4.11 17.07
N GLU A 522 21.07 -4.21 15.76
CA GLU A 522 22.36 -4.69 15.21
C GLU A 522 23.47 -3.61 15.27
N GLY A 523 23.19 -2.40 15.73
CA GLY A 523 24.16 -1.32 15.83
C GLY A 523 24.64 -0.80 14.49
N LEU A 524 23.79 -0.85 13.46
CA LEU A 524 24.15 -0.34 12.13
C LEU A 524 24.20 1.20 12.12
N ALA A 525 25.06 1.78 11.28
CA ALA A 525 25.12 3.23 11.11
C ALA A 525 23.75 3.81 10.69
N ALA A 526 23.37 4.96 11.24
CA ALA A 526 22.04 5.57 11.05
C ALA A 526 21.63 5.71 9.58
N GLY A 527 22.57 6.05 8.68
CA GLY A 527 22.28 6.12 7.23
C GLY A 527 21.95 4.76 6.61
N THR A 528 22.64 3.69 7.02
CA THR A 528 22.36 2.33 6.56
C THR A 528 21.04 1.83 7.15
N ALA A 529 20.78 2.08 8.43
CA ALA A 529 19.53 1.73 9.10
C ALA A 529 18.31 2.38 8.42
N ALA A 530 18.38 3.69 8.16
CA ALA A 530 17.33 4.40 7.43
C ALA A 530 17.15 3.87 6.00
N GLY A 531 18.25 3.52 5.31
CA GLY A 531 18.20 2.89 3.98
C GLY A 531 17.52 1.54 3.99
N ILE A 532 17.81 0.68 4.97
CA ILE A 532 17.18 -0.64 5.15
C ILE A 532 15.68 -0.49 5.45
N HIS A 533 15.29 0.46 6.31
CA HIS A 533 13.89 0.71 6.63
C HIS A 533 13.10 1.12 5.38
N LEU A 534 13.59 2.10 4.62
CA LEU A 534 12.98 2.52 3.35
C LEU A 534 12.93 1.38 2.33
N ALA A 535 14.02 0.60 2.22
CA ALA A 535 14.10 -0.52 1.29
C ALA A 535 13.19 -1.68 1.68
N ALA A 536 13.04 -2.01 2.97
CA ALA A 536 12.14 -3.06 3.44
C ALA A 536 10.67 -2.67 3.22
N THR A 537 10.30 -1.43 3.51
CA THR A 537 8.97 -0.89 3.21
C THR A 537 8.67 -0.95 1.72
N SER A 538 9.59 -0.43 0.89
CA SER A 538 9.44 -0.48 -0.57
C SER A 538 9.44 -1.91 -1.12
N ALA A 539 10.10 -2.85 -0.45
CA ALA A 539 10.11 -4.27 -0.83
C ALA A 539 8.74 -4.93 -0.61
N VAL A 540 7.96 -4.51 0.39
CA VAL A 540 6.55 -4.93 0.54
C VAL A 540 5.75 -4.48 -0.67
N LEU A 541 5.82 -3.17 -1.01
CA LEU A 541 5.07 -2.57 -2.11
C LEU A 541 5.46 -3.20 -3.46
N ALA A 542 6.73 -3.17 -3.79
CA ALA A 542 7.24 -3.66 -5.07
C ALA A 542 7.17 -5.20 -5.19
N GLY A 543 7.34 -5.93 -4.09
CA GLY A 543 7.18 -7.39 -4.07
C GLY A 543 5.73 -7.80 -4.28
N ALA A 544 4.79 -7.07 -3.69
CA ALA A 544 3.35 -7.25 -3.92
C ALA A 544 2.98 -7.02 -5.39
N VAL A 545 3.48 -5.93 -6.00
CA VAL A 545 3.30 -5.66 -7.44
C VAL A 545 3.91 -6.75 -8.31
N PHE A 546 5.13 -7.23 -7.98
CA PHE A 546 5.79 -8.30 -8.73
C PHE A 546 5.02 -9.63 -8.67
N GLY A 547 4.57 -10.03 -7.48
CA GLY A 547 3.82 -11.26 -7.29
C GLY A 547 2.48 -11.23 -8.04
N ASP A 548 1.77 -10.13 -7.96
CA ASP A 548 0.52 -9.86 -8.65
C ASP A 548 0.69 -9.94 -10.17
N HIS A 549 1.66 -9.21 -10.71
CA HIS A 549 2.03 -9.18 -12.13
C HIS A 549 2.45 -10.55 -12.69
N CYS A 550 2.85 -11.51 -11.85
CA CYS A 550 3.16 -12.89 -12.24
C CYS A 550 1.97 -13.83 -12.08
N SER A 551 0.94 -13.46 -11.34
CA SER A 551 -0.10 -14.37 -10.88
C SER A 551 -1.17 -14.61 -11.94
N PRO A 552 -1.51 -15.89 -12.22
CA PRO A 552 -2.61 -16.22 -13.13
C PRO A 552 -4.01 -15.95 -12.54
N ILE A 553 -4.10 -15.56 -11.29
CA ILE A 553 -5.36 -15.26 -10.60
C ILE A 553 -5.46 -13.80 -10.17
N SER A 554 -4.47 -12.96 -10.58
CA SER A 554 -4.49 -11.53 -10.35
C SER A 554 -5.63 -10.86 -11.10
N ASP A 555 -6.32 -9.96 -10.42
CA ASP A 555 -7.39 -9.16 -11.01
C ASP A 555 -6.87 -8.24 -12.12
N THR A 556 -5.71 -7.59 -11.92
CA THR A 556 -5.09 -6.72 -12.94
C THR A 556 -4.63 -7.52 -14.17
N THR A 557 -4.03 -8.70 -13.99
CA THR A 557 -3.62 -9.58 -15.09
C THR A 557 -4.82 -10.15 -15.85
N ILE A 558 -5.91 -10.50 -15.15
CA ILE A 558 -7.18 -10.91 -15.78
C ILE A 558 -7.76 -9.75 -16.58
N MET A 559 -7.83 -8.54 -15.99
CA MET A 559 -8.37 -7.37 -16.67
C MET A 559 -7.54 -6.97 -17.89
N SER A 560 -6.20 -7.05 -17.82
CA SER A 560 -5.30 -6.78 -18.94
C SER A 560 -5.54 -7.74 -20.10
N SER A 561 -5.79 -9.04 -19.78
CA SER A 561 -6.16 -10.04 -20.77
C SER A 561 -7.50 -9.73 -21.43
N LEU A 562 -8.51 -9.37 -20.62
CA LEU A 562 -9.87 -9.03 -21.09
C LEU A 562 -9.87 -7.79 -21.99
N ALA A 563 -9.26 -6.70 -21.53
CA ALA A 563 -9.20 -5.44 -22.25
C ALA A 563 -8.45 -5.56 -23.58
N SER A 564 -7.34 -6.30 -23.56
CA SER A 564 -6.55 -6.56 -24.78
C SER A 564 -7.17 -7.62 -25.68
N GLY A 565 -8.15 -8.39 -25.18
CA GLY A 565 -8.77 -9.50 -25.91
C GLY A 565 -7.81 -10.64 -26.19
N SER A 566 -6.90 -10.95 -25.25
CA SER A 566 -6.00 -12.10 -25.32
C SER A 566 -6.54 -13.30 -24.54
N ASP A 567 -6.01 -14.48 -24.82
CA ASP A 567 -6.18 -15.63 -23.95
C ASP A 567 -5.39 -15.38 -22.66
N HIS A 568 -6.06 -15.52 -21.52
CA HIS A 568 -5.47 -15.21 -20.21
C HIS A 568 -4.25 -16.08 -19.88
N ILE A 569 -4.31 -17.37 -20.18
CA ILE A 569 -3.19 -18.28 -19.90
C ILE A 569 -2.01 -18.00 -20.84
N ASP A 570 -2.28 -17.67 -22.09
CA ASP A 570 -1.22 -17.26 -23.03
C ASP A 570 -0.59 -15.94 -22.59
N HIS A 571 -1.37 -14.98 -22.07
CA HIS A 571 -0.84 -13.75 -21.49
C HIS A 571 0.12 -14.06 -20.33
N VAL A 572 -0.33 -14.76 -19.29
CA VAL A 572 0.53 -15.12 -18.14
C VAL A 572 1.78 -15.87 -18.58
N ARG A 573 1.65 -16.86 -19.46
CA ARG A 573 2.78 -17.65 -19.97
C ARG A 573 3.82 -16.81 -20.70
N THR A 574 3.39 -15.81 -21.46
CA THR A 574 4.30 -14.96 -22.24
C THR A 574 4.93 -13.85 -21.42
N GLN A 575 4.24 -13.36 -20.39
CA GLN A 575 4.69 -12.31 -19.47
C GLN A 575 5.68 -12.81 -18.43
N LEU A 576 5.46 -14.01 -17.89
CA LEU A 576 6.21 -14.56 -16.76
C LEU A 576 7.74 -14.53 -16.92
N PRO A 577 8.35 -14.88 -18.08
CA PRO A 577 9.80 -14.77 -18.25
C PRO A 577 10.33 -13.34 -18.12
N TYR A 578 9.58 -12.34 -18.55
CA TYR A 578 9.95 -10.93 -18.39
C TYR A 578 9.91 -10.51 -16.94
N ALA A 579 8.78 -10.79 -16.28
CA ALA A 579 8.58 -10.44 -14.87
C ALA A 579 9.62 -11.14 -13.96
N LEU A 580 9.92 -12.44 -14.17
CA LEU A 580 10.96 -13.17 -13.43
C LEU A 580 12.36 -12.62 -13.67
N THR A 581 12.68 -12.22 -14.91
CA THR A 581 13.97 -11.60 -15.22
C THR A 581 14.13 -10.27 -14.49
N VAL A 582 13.12 -9.42 -14.54
CA VAL A 582 13.15 -8.11 -13.86
C VAL A 582 13.13 -8.27 -12.35
N GLY A 583 12.30 -9.17 -11.81
CA GLY A 583 12.22 -9.46 -10.37
C GLY A 583 13.53 -10.02 -9.83
N GLY A 584 14.16 -10.94 -10.57
CA GLY A 584 15.49 -11.49 -10.22
C GLY A 584 16.59 -10.42 -10.22
N LEU A 585 16.57 -9.49 -11.19
CA LEU A 585 17.50 -8.34 -11.20
C LEU A 585 17.18 -7.36 -10.07
N ALA A 586 15.91 -7.03 -9.81
CA ALA A 586 15.52 -6.18 -8.69
C ALA A 586 16.01 -6.74 -7.34
N LEU A 587 15.93 -8.06 -7.15
CA LEU A 587 16.47 -8.73 -5.97
C LEU A 587 18.00 -8.64 -5.91
N ALA A 588 18.69 -9.06 -7.00
CA ALA A 588 20.14 -9.24 -7.01
C ALA A 588 20.93 -7.94 -6.97
N VAL A 589 20.48 -6.90 -7.68
CA VAL A 589 21.21 -5.61 -7.77
C VAL A 589 20.51 -4.45 -7.08
N GLY A 590 19.28 -4.66 -6.62
CA GLY A 590 18.49 -3.70 -5.83
C GLY A 590 18.51 -4.05 -4.36
N TYR A 591 17.60 -4.93 -3.94
CA TYR A 591 17.33 -5.21 -2.52
C TYR A 591 18.51 -5.82 -1.76
N LEU A 592 19.28 -6.71 -2.38
CA LEU A 592 20.47 -7.27 -1.74
C LEU A 592 21.53 -6.19 -1.47
N PRO A 593 22.06 -5.44 -2.46
CA PRO A 593 23.17 -4.50 -2.22
C PRO A 593 22.80 -3.32 -1.32
N VAL A 594 21.55 -2.86 -1.37
CA VAL A 594 21.08 -1.76 -0.51
C VAL A 594 21.12 -2.14 0.98
N GLY A 595 20.95 -3.40 1.34
CA GLY A 595 21.15 -3.87 2.70
C GLY A 595 22.57 -3.65 3.24
N TRP A 596 23.56 -3.54 2.36
CA TRP A 596 24.94 -3.18 2.69
C TRP A 596 25.26 -1.67 2.53
N GLY A 597 24.22 -0.85 2.32
CA GLY A 597 24.35 0.60 2.24
C GLY A 597 24.65 1.14 0.84
N LEU A 598 24.47 0.33 -0.21
CA LEU A 598 24.59 0.84 -1.58
C LEU A 598 23.47 1.84 -1.87
N SER A 599 23.80 2.93 -2.58
CA SER A 599 22.81 3.92 -2.99
C SER A 599 21.72 3.31 -3.87
N PRO A 600 20.42 3.57 -3.61
CA PRO A 600 19.34 3.06 -4.45
C PRO A 600 19.44 3.57 -5.89
N TRP A 601 19.92 4.78 -6.11
CA TRP A 601 20.12 5.33 -7.45
C TRP A 601 21.20 4.58 -8.23
N LEU A 602 22.30 4.18 -7.57
CA LEU A 602 23.33 3.36 -8.21
C LEU A 602 22.78 1.96 -8.54
N SER A 603 22.04 1.35 -7.63
CA SER A 603 21.35 0.08 -7.85
C SER A 603 20.39 0.15 -9.05
N LEU A 604 19.58 1.22 -9.14
CA LEU A 604 18.68 1.44 -10.29
C LEU A 604 19.45 1.61 -11.60
N MET A 605 20.54 2.37 -11.62
CA MET A 605 21.35 2.54 -12.82
C MET A 605 21.98 1.22 -13.28
N VAL A 606 22.56 0.45 -12.37
CA VAL A 606 23.13 -0.87 -12.67
C VAL A 606 22.02 -1.82 -13.15
N GLY A 607 20.88 -1.86 -12.45
CA GLY A 607 19.72 -2.65 -12.83
C GLY A 607 19.21 -2.31 -14.22
N ALA A 608 19.08 -1.01 -14.54
CA ALA A 608 18.65 -0.55 -15.85
C ALA A 608 19.62 -1.01 -16.98
N VAL A 609 20.93 -0.85 -16.75
CA VAL A 609 21.96 -1.33 -17.71
C VAL A 609 21.85 -2.84 -17.91
N LEU A 610 21.65 -3.61 -16.83
CA LEU A 610 21.50 -5.06 -16.93
C LEU A 610 20.20 -5.48 -17.62
N VAL A 611 19.08 -4.83 -17.35
CA VAL A 611 17.81 -5.06 -18.06
C VAL A 611 17.98 -4.81 -19.56
N VAL A 612 18.56 -3.66 -19.93
CA VAL A 612 18.87 -3.33 -21.33
C VAL A 612 19.81 -4.38 -21.92
N GLY A 613 20.85 -4.76 -21.18
CA GLY A 613 21.81 -5.79 -21.61
C GLY A 613 21.13 -7.14 -21.87
N VAL A 614 20.29 -7.62 -20.97
CA VAL A 614 19.53 -8.88 -21.14
C VAL A 614 18.63 -8.80 -22.37
N VAL A 615 17.86 -7.73 -22.55
CA VAL A 615 16.98 -7.56 -23.72
C VAL A 615 17.78 -7.53 -25.02
N LEU A 616 18.94 -6.88 -25.05
CA LEU A 616 19.74 -6.78 -26.27
C LEU A 616 20.55 -8.07 -26.58
N LEU A 617 20.98 -8.81 -25.56
CA LEU A 617 21.81 -10.00 -25.73
C LEU A 617 20.97 -11.28 -25.90
N VAL A 618 19.94 -11.46 -25.08
CA VAL A 618 19.07 -12.65 -25.10
C VAL A 618 17.91 -12.46 -26.08
N GLY A 619 17.38 -11.24 -26.18
CA GLY A 619 16.29 -10.91 -27.10
C GLY A 619 16.70 -11.00 -28.56
N ARG A 620 15.81 -11.54 -29.40
CA ARG A 620 15.96 -11.64 -30.85
C ARG A 620 14.98 -10.69 -31.54
N ARG A 621 15.38 -10.10 -32.65
CA ARG A 621 14.48 -9.27 -33.45
C ARG A 621 13.32 -10.10 -33.98
N VAL A 622 12.15 -9.52 -33.92
CA VAL A 622 10.98 -9.99 -34.65
C VAL A 622 11.15 -9.48 -36.07
N GLU A 623 11.28 -10.39 -37.04
CA GLU A 623 11.44 -10.02 -38.44
C GLU A 623 10.20 -9.30 -38.92
N GLU A 624 10.37 -8.13 -39.54
CA GLU A 624 9.25 -7.42 -40.16
C GLU A 624 8.87 -8.16 -41.43
N PRO A 625 7.57 -8.27 -41.81
CA PRO A 625 7.17 -8.81 -43.09
C PRO A 625 7.76 -7.91 -44.17
N SER A 626 8.46 -8.53 -45.14
CA SER A 626 9.02 -7.88 -46.32
C SER A 626 7.95 -7.18 -47.16
#